data_62d51fe19cfe42580e1ebc4ee4d0d63e
#
_entry.id   62d51fe19cfe42580e1ebc4ee4d0d63e
#
_cell.length_a   1.000
_cell.length_b   1.000
_cell.length_c   1.000
_cell.angle_alpha   90.00
_cell.angle_beta   90.00
_cell.angle_gamma   90.00
#
_symmetry.space_group_name_H-M   'P 1'
#
loop_
_entity.id
_entity.type
_entity.pdbx_description
1 polymer ?
#
loop_
_entity_poly.entity_id
_entity_poly.type
_entity_poly.pdbx_seq_one_letter_code
_entity_poly.pdbx_strand_id
1 'polypeptide(L)'
;MNADYRERLKDKKRIVIKIGSSSLIHAETGRLDFRKLEILARELSDLHNQGKDVVLVSSGAIAVGAAALGMKGKPAELEKKQACAAVGQARLMTIYQKLFGEYNQMVAQILMTKNTMVNNTNRRNAQNTFQQLLAEKVIPIVNENDSVSSYEFQNLVKFGDNDTLSSVVAALIDADLLILMSDIDGLFTDDPNSNPDAQFIDIVENMDNNMRKLGKSS
;
A
#
# COMPACT_ATOMS: atom_id res chain seq x y z
N MET A 1 -8.53 12.90 20.05
CA MET A 1 -9.18 12.71 18.73
C MET A 1 -10.64 13.04 18.86
N ASN A 2 -11.14 13.95 18.05
CA ASN A 2 -12.54 14.39 18.16
C ASN A 2 -13.46 13.24 17.75
N ALA A 3 -14.38 12.80 18.63
CA ALA A 3 -15.26 11.65 18.41
C ALA A 3 -16.08 11.76 17.10
N ASP A 4 -16.45 12.98 16.73
CA ASP A 4 -17.22 13.28 15.52
C ASP A 4 -16.51 12.88 14.21
N TYR A 5 -15.20 13.09 14.08
CA TYR A 5 -14.45 12.70 12.88
C TYR A 5 -14.33 11.18 12.72
N ARG A 6 -14.20 10.42 13.82
CA ARG A 6 -14.17 8.95 13.77
C ARG A 6 -15.52 8.36 13.40
N GLU A 7 -16.63 8.92 13.90
CA GLU A 7 -17.97 8.48 13.53
C GLU A 7 -18.18 8.60 12.01
N ARG A 8 -17.70 9.67 11.38
CA ARG A 8 -17.81 9.89 9.93
C ARG A 8 -17.09 8.83 9.09
N LEU A 9 -16.11 8.09 9.65
CA LEU A 9 -15.41 7.02 8.94
C LEU A 9 -16.28 5.76 8.79
N LYS A 10 -17.25 5.52 9.66
CA LYS A 10 -18.13 4.35 9.65
C LYS A 10 -18.96 4.24 8.37
N ASP A 11 -19.36 5.39 7.82
CA ASP A 11 -20.23 5.45 6.64
C ASP A 11 -19.45 5.32 5.30
N LYS A 12 -18.12 5.27 5.36
CA LYS A 12 -17.29 5.14 4.16
C LYS A 12 -17.46 3.75 3.55
N LYS A 13 -17.70 3.71 2.24
CA LYS A 13 -18.04 2.48 1.51
C LYS A 13 -16.86 1.92 0.72
N ARG A 14 -16.08 2.77 0.08
CA ARG A 14 -14.93 2.35 -0.72
C ARG A 14 -13.65 2.81 -0.06
N ILE A 15 -12.85 1.84 0.38
CA ILE A 15 -11.70 2.05 1.25
C ILE A 15 -10.44 1.50 0.58
N VAL A 16 -9.43 2.35 0.45
CA VAL A 16 -8.07 1.93 0.07
C VAL A 16 -7.21 1.90 1.31
N ILE A 17 -6.54 0.76 1.55
CA ILE A 17 -5.62 0.58 2.66
C ILE A 17 -4.22 0.36 2.11
N LYS A 18 -3.25 1.14 2.56
CA LYS A 18 -1.84 0.93 2.23
C LYS A 18 -1.10 0.35 3.41
N ILE A 19 -0.28 -0.68 3.16
CA ILE A 19 0.63 -1.23 4.15
C ILE A 19 2.08 -1.22 3.65
N GLY A 20 2.99 -0.69 4.48
CA GLY A 20 4.41 -0.60 4.20
C GLY A 20 5.16 -1.93 4.43
N SER A 21 6.35 -2.06 3.84
CA SER A 21 7.20 -3.24 4.04
C SER A 21 7.68 -3.39 5.48
N SER A 22 7.95 -2.29 6.19
CA SER A 22 8.33 -2.29 7.62
C SER A 22 7.25 -2.91 8.50
N SER A 23 5.98 -2.71 8.15
CA SER A 23 4.85 -3.30 8.87
C SER A 23 4.63 -4.78 8.57
N LEU A 24 5.13 -5.29 7.42
CA LEU A 24 4.91 -6.67 6.97
C LEU A 24 6.05 -7.63 7.33
N ILE A 25 7.21 -7.13 7.72
CA ILE A 25 8.40 -7.95 7.98
C ILE A 25 8.97 -7.70 9.37
N HIS A 26 9.60 -8.71 9.94
CA HIS A 26 10.41 -8.57 11.16
C HIS A 26 11.71 -7.83 10.83
N ALA A 27 12.00 -6.75 11.54
CA ALA A 27 13.16 -5.90 11.28
C ALA A 27 14.49 -6.68 11.38
N GLU A 28 14.60 -7.62 12.36
CA GLU A 28 15.82 -8.36 12.65
C GLU A 28 16.12 -9.44 11.60
N THR A 29 15.10 -10.07 11.03
CA THR A 29 15.26 -11.24 10.15
C THR A 29 14.94 -10.96 8.69
N GLY A 30 14.25 -9.86 8.40
CA GLY A 30 13.72 -9.54 7.07
C GLY A 30 12.64 -10.52 6.57
N ARG A 31 12.14 -11.42 7.44
CA ARG A 31 11.09 -12.39 7.12
C ARG A 31 9.70 -11.80 7.39
N LEU A 32 8.70 -12.35 6.71
CA LEU A 32 7.32 -11.93 6.89
C LEU A 32 6.83 -12.14 8.33
N ASP A 33 6.14 -11.15 8.85
CA ASP A 33 5.39 -11.21 10.10
C ASP A 33 3.98 -11.75 9.81
N PHE A 34 3.82 -13.06 9.91
CA PHE A 34 2.55 -13.73 9.64
C PHE A 34 1.43 -13.32 10.59
N ARG A 35 1.75 -12.91 11.83
CA ARG A 35 0.75 -12.41 12.77
C ARG A 35 0.12 -11.11 12.26
N LYS A 36 0.95 -10.17 11.80
CA LYS A 36 0.44 -8.89 11.25
C LYS A 36 -0.33 -9.11 9.95
N LEU A 37 0.15 -10.01 9.09
CA LEU A 37 -0.54 -10.36 7.85
C LEU A 37 -1.90 -11.01 8.11
N GLU A 38 -2.00 -11.89 9.11
CA GLU A 38 -3.27 -12.55 9.49
C GLU A 38 -4.26 -11.52 10.04
N ILE A 39 -3.82 -10.65 10.97
CA ILE A 39 -4.67 -9.58 11.51
C ILE A 39 -5.17 -8.69 10.37
N LEU A 40 -4.30 -8.28 9.45
CA LEU A 40 -4.68 -7.47 8.29
C LEU A 40 -5.74 -8.19 7.44
N ALA A 41 -5.51 -9.45 7.07
CA ALA A 41 -6.44 -10.21 6.25
C ALA A 41 -7.81 -10.37 6.93
N ARG A 42 -7.83 -10.62 8.23
CA ARG A 42 -9.06 -10.73 9.02
C ARG A 42 -9.85 -9.42 9.05
N GLU A 43 -9.21 -8.31 9.41
CA GLU A 43 -9.88 -7.01 9.50
C GLU A 43 -10.40 -6.53 8.13
N LEU A 44 -9.63 -6.75 7.05
CA LEU A 44 -10.08 -6.41 5.71
C LEU A 44 -11.21 -7.31 5.22
N SER A 45 -11.19 -8.59 5.59
CA SER A 45 -12.28 -9.53 5.31
C SER A 45 -13.56 -9.14 6.03
N ASP A 46 -13.46 -8.67 7.29
CA ASP A 46 -14.62 -8.21 8.06
C ASP A 46 -15.22 -6.94 7.45
N LEU A 47 -14.41 -5.97 7.06
CA LEU A 47 -14.88 -4.78 6.33
C LEU A 47 -15.58 -5.16 5.02
N HIS A 48 -15.03 -6.11 4.27
CA HIS A 48 -15.63 -6.59 3.04
C HIS A 48 -16.96 -7.31 3.28
N ASN A 49 -17.06 -8.13 4.33
CA ASN A 49 -18.31 -8.80 4.75
C ASN A 49 -19.38 -7.81 5.21
N GLN A 50 -19.01 -6.62 5.69
CA GLN A 50 -19.93 -5.52 5.95
C GLN A 50 -20.46 -4.84 4.68
N GLY A 51 -20.07 -5.32 3.49
CA GLY A 51 -20.50 -4.80 2.20
C GLY A 51 -19.67 -3.62 1.69
N LYS A 52 -18.52 -3.33 2.29
CA LYS A 52 -17.60 -2.29 1.83
C LYS A 52 -16.74 -2.80 0.68
N ASP A 53 -16.41 -1.91 -0.26
CA ASP A 53 -15.38 -2.16 -1.27
C ASP A 53 -14.02 -1.91 -0.65
N VAL A 54 -13.17 -2.93 -0.62
CA VAL A 54 -11.84 -2.89 0.01
C VAL A 54 -10.75 -3.10 -1.03
N VAL A 55 -9.75 -2.23 -1.06
CA VAL A 55 -8.56 -2.35 -1.92
C VAL A 55 -7.32 -2.27 -1.04
N LEU A 56 -6.43 -3.25 -1.15
CA LEU A 56 -5.16 -3.28 -0.43
C LEU A 56 -4.00 -2.86 -1.35
N VAL A 57 -3.26 -1.82 -0.98
CA VAL A 57 -1.98 -1.47 -1.61
C VAL A 57 -0.86 -2.00 -0.73
N SER A 58 -0.14 -3.01 -1.22
CA SER A 58 0.86 -3.74 -0.44
C SER A 58 2.27 -3.46 -0.94
N SER A 59 3.18 -3.33 0.00
CA SER A 59 4.63 -3.29 -0.25
C SER A 59 5.28 -4.65 0.06
N GLY A 60 6.62 -4.70 -0.07
CA GLY A 60 7.41 -5.78 0.48
C GLY A 60 7.85 -6.86 -0.50
N ALA A 61 7.42 -6.82 -1.77
CA ALA A 61 7.80 -7.82 -2.77
C ALA A 61 9.32 -8.00 -2.88
N ILE A 62 10.09 -6.91 -3.00
CA ILE A 62 11.55 -6.98 -3.09
C ILE A 62 12.16 -7.64 -1.84
N ALA A 63 11.68 -7.29 -0.64
CA ALA A 63 12.22 -7.87 0.61
C ALA A 63 11.90 -9.36 0.74
N VAL A 64 10.67 -9.76 0.40
CA VAL A 64 10.25 -11.18 0.38
C VAL A 64 11.06 -11.97 -0.62
N GLY A 65 11.32 -11.42 -1.80
CA GLY A 65 12.15 -12.06 -2.82
C GLY A 65 13.62 -12.17 -2.41
N ALA A 66 14.18 -11.11 -1.84
CA ALA A 66 15.57 -11.13 -1.33
C ALA A 66 15.75 -12.21 -0.26
N ALA A 67 14.84 -12.28 0.71
CA ALA A 67 14.85 -13.34 1.71
C ALA A 67 14.70 -14.75 1.10
N ALA A 68 13.84 -14.90 0.08
CA ALA A 68 13.64 -16.16 -0.61
C ALA A 68 14.87 -16.62 -1.40
N LEU A 69 15.63 -15.68 -1.95
CA LEU A 69 16.87 -15.91 -2.69
C LEU A 69 18.11 -16.00 -1.77
N GLY A 70 17.93 -15.97 -0.43
CA GLY A 70 19.01 -16.06 0.54
C GLY A 70 19.91 -14.83 0.62
N MET A 71 19.45 -13.68 0.14
CA MET A 71 20.22 -12.43 0.18
C MET A 71 20.18 -11.80 1.57
N LYS A 72 21.28 -11.18 1.97
CA LYS A 72 21.35 -10.38 3.20
C LYS A 72 20.85 -8.95 2.90
N GLY A 73 19.58 -8.69 3.19
CA GLY A 73 18.97 -7.37 2.99
C GLY A 73 18.50 -7.10 1.55
N LYS A 74 18.02 -5.87 1.32
CA LYS A 74 17.55 -5.44 -0.01
C LYS A 74 18.75 -5.16 -0.92
N PRO A 75 18.78 -5.68 -2.15
CA PRO A 75 19.88 -5.43 -3.08
C PRO A 75 19.91 -3.95 -3.51
N ALA A 76 21.12 -3.44 -3.80
CA ALA A 76 21.29 -2.08 -4.33
C ALA A 76 21.08 -2.02 -5.85
N GLU A 77 21.53 -3.06 -6.56
CA GLU A 77 21.51 -3.16 -8.02
C GLU A 77 20.08 -3.32 -8.56
N LEU A 78 19.76 -2.63 -9.65
CA LEU A 78 18.41 -2.64 -10.23
C LEU A 78 17.98 -4.04 -10.66
N GLU A 79 18.81 -4.73 -11.39
CA GLU A 79 18.54 -6.07 -11.95
C GLU A 79 18.25 -7.07 -10.83
N LYS A 80 18.97 -6.96 -9.71
CA LYS A 80 18.72 -7.77 -8.53
C LYS A 80 17.41 -7.38 -7.83
N LYS A 81 17.07 -6.08 -7.78
CA LYS A 81 15.77 -5.62 -7.26
C LYS A 81 14.63 -6.17 -8.11
N GLN A 82 14.75 -6.08 -9.44
CA GLN A 82 13.75 -6.61 -10.38
C GLN A 82 13.55 -8.12 -10.21
N ALA A 83 14.65 -8.89 -10.13
CA ALA A 83 14.59 -10.32 -9.88
C ALA A 83 13.94 -10.65 -8.51
N CYS A 84 14.32 -9.92 -7.45
CA CYS A 84 13.69 -10.06 -6.14
C CYS A 84 12.20 -9.71 -6.20
N ALA A 85 11.81 -8.62 -6.89
CA ALA A 85 10.41 -8.25 -7.04
C ALA A 85 9.60 -9.35 -7.72
N ALA A 86 10.12 -9.94 -8.80
CA ALA A 86 9.46 -11.03 -9.52
C ALA A 86 9.22 -12.26 -8.63
N VAL A 87 10.25 -12.72 -7.92
CA VAL A 87 10.14 -13.86 -6.99
C VAL A 87 9.24 -13.54 -5.80
N GLY A 88 9.44 -12.35 -5.21
CA GLY A 88 8.75 -11.94 -4.00
C GLY A 88 7.27 -11.63 -4.22
N GLN A 89 6.91 -11.03 -5.35
CA GLN A 89 5.52 -10.73 -5.67
C GLN A 89 4.67 -12.01 -5.79
N ALA A 90 5.19 -13.03 -6.46
CA ALA A 90 4.50 -14.31 -6.57
C ALA A 90 4.28 -14.97 -5.19
N ARG A 91 5.30 -14.94 -4.33
CA ARG A 91 5.22 -15.47 -2.96
C ARG A 91 4.24 -14.68 -2.09
N LEU A 92 4.31 -13.35 -2.16
CA LEU A 92 3.43 -12.47 -1.39
C LEU A 92 1.96 -12.71 -1.77
N MET A 93 1.65 -12.81 -3.06
CA MET A 93 0.29 -13.12 -3.53
C MET A 93 -0.18 -14.50 -3.08
N THR A 94 0.68 -15.53 -3.11
CA THR A 94 0.34 -16.86 -2.59
C THR A 94 -0.05 -16.80 -1.11
N ILE A 95 0.68 -16.00 -0.31
CA ILE A 95 0.39 -15.84 1.12
C ILE A 95 -0.94 -15.09 1.31
N TYR A 96 -1.18 -14.01 0.59
CA TYR A 96 -2.44 -13.29 0.66
C TYR A 96 -3.62 -14.19 0.25
N GLN A 97 -3.52 -14.91 -0.87
CA GLN A 97 -4.55 -15.85 -1.30
C GLN A 97 -4.89 -16.88 -0.22
N LYS A 98 -3.86 -17.41 0.45
CA LYS A 98 -4.06 -18.36 1.56
C LYS A 98 -4.78 -17.70 2.74
N LEU A 99 -4.29 -16.54 3.22
CA LEU A 99 -4.84 -15.88 4.40
C LEU A 99 -6.27 -15.38 4.16
N PHE A 100 -6.55 -14.73 3.04
CA PHE A 100 -7.89 -14.28 2.71
C PHE A 100 -8.83 -15.45 2.40
N GLY A 101 -8.32 -16.57 1.85
CA GLY A 101 -9.07 -17.79 1.61
C GLY A 101 -9.62 -18.43 2.88
N GLU A 102 -8.92 -18.31 4.03
CA GLU A 102 -9.42 -18.78 5.34
C GLU A 102 -10.70 -18.03 5.77
N TYR A 103 -10.94 -16.83 5.23
CA TYR A 103 -12.14 -16.01 5.46
C TYR A 103 -13.12 -16.04 4.27
N ASN A 104 -12.97 -17.01 3.34
CA ASN A 104 -13.75 -17.11 2.10
C ASN A 104 -13.71 -15.84 1.22
N GLN A 105 -12.61 -15.08 1.27
CA GLN A 105 -12.43 -13.91 0.42
C GLN A 105 -11.61 -14.25 -0.81
N MET A 106 -12.07 -13.77 -1.96
CA MET A 106 -11.30 -13.82 -3.21
C MET A 106 -10.44 -12.58 -3.35
N VAL A 107 -9.19 -12.75 -3.72
CA VAL A 107 -8.25 -11.65 -3.97
C VAL A 107 -7.72 -11.70 -5.39
N ALA A 108 -7.45 -10.54 -5.98
CA ALA A 108 -6.86 -10.41 -7.31
C ALA A 108 -5.64 -9.49 -7.29
N GLN A 109 -4.59 -9.85 -8.03
CA GLN A 109 -3.40 -9.03 -8.19
C GLN A 109 -3.61 -7.95 -9.25
N ILE A 110 -3.25 -6.70 -8.92
CA ILE A 110 -3.08 -5.61 -9.89
C ILE A 110 -1.67 -5.05 -9.73
N LEU A 111 -0.87 -5.12 -10.81
CA LEU A 111 0.45 -4.52 -10.85
C LEU A 111 0.42 -3.27 -11.72
N MET A 112 0.81 -2.14 -11.12
CA MET A 112 0.79 -0.84 -11.78
C MET A 112 2.21 -0.35 -12.05
N THR A 113 2.38 0.38 -13.14
CA THR A 113 3.61 1.10 -13.45
C THR A 113 3.30 2.59 -13.54
N LYS A 114 4.33 3.44 -13.49
CA LYS A 114 4.17 4.88 -13.74
C LYS A 114 3.49 5.16 -15.07
N ASN A 115 3.80 4.36 -16.11
CA ASN A 115 3.18 4.48 -17.42
C ASN A 115 1.66 4.22 -17.36
N THR A 116 1.20 3.37 -16.47
CA THR A 116 -0.25 3.15 -16.25
C THR A 116 -0.96 4.45 -15.88
N MET A 117 -0.28 5.37 -15.20
CA MET A 117 -0.88 6.60 -14.71
C MET A 117 -0.82 7.76 -15.71
N VAL A 118 0.25 7.86 -16.48
CA VAL A 118 0.44 8.95 -17.46
C VAL A 118 -0.25 8.66 -18.79
N ASN A 119 -0.42 7.39 -19.16
CA ASN A 119 -1.11 6.99 -20.37
C ASN A 119 -2.62 6.85 -20.13
N ASN A 120 -3.41 7.65 -20.82
CA ASN A 120 -4.87 7.68 -20.63
C ASN A 120 -5.57 6.34 -20.92
N THR A 121 -5.09 5.58 -21.90
CA THR A 121 -5.65 4.26 -22.24
C THR A 121 -5.35 3.26 -21.14
N ASN A 122 -4.10 3.20 -20.68
CA ASN A 122 -3.70 2.30 -19.59
C ASN A 122 -4.41 2.63 -18.29
N ARG A 123 -4.58 3.93 -18.00
CA ARG A 123 -5.32 4.39 -16.82
C ARG A 123 -6.79 3.96 -16.88
N ARG A 124 -7.46 4.13 -18.04
CA ARG A 124 -8.84 3.69 -18.23
C ARG A 124 -8.96 2.17 -18.08
N ASN A 125 -8.05 1.40 -18.67
CA ASN A 125 -8.05 -0.05 -18.54
C ASN A 125 -7.88 -0.51 -17.09
N ALA A 126 -6.96 0.11 -16.34
CA ALA A 126 -6.79 -0.16 -14.91
C ALA A 126 -8.10 0.17 -14.15
N GLN A 127 -8.70 1.34 -14.39
CA GLN A 127 -9.98 1.73 -13.76
C GLN A 127 -11.08 0.71 -14.04
N ASN A 128 -11.24 0.27 -15.29
CA ASN A 128 -12.23 -0.74 -15.66
C ASN A 128 -12.00 -2.06 -14.93
N THR A 129 -10.72 -2.49 -14.80
CA THR A 129 -10.36 -3.70 -14.07
C THR A 129 -10.73 -3.59 -12.59
N PHE A 130 -10.42 -2.47 -11.94
CA PHE A 130 -10.84 -2.24 -10.56
C PHE A 130 -12.35 -2.28 -10.39
N GLN A 131 -13.08 -1.57 -11.26
CA GLN A 131 -14.55 -1.52 -11.20
C GLN A 131 -15.15 -2.92 -11.36
N GLN A 132 -14.65 -3.73 -12.29
CA GLN A 132 -15.14 -5.09 -12.49
C GLN A 132 -14.83 -5.97 -11.28
N LEU A 133 -13.60 -5.94 -10.74
CA LEU A 133 -13.24 -6.74 -9.56
C LEU A 133 -14.11 -6.39 -8.35
N LEU A 134 -14.33 -5.09 -8.10
CA LEU A 134 -15.17 -4.64 -6.99
C LEU A 134 -16.65 -5.04 -7.20
N ALA A 135 -17.15 -5.01 -8.42
CA ALA A 135 -18.50 -5.49 -8.75
C ALA A 135 -18.67 -6.99 -8.48
N GLU A 136 -17.64 -7.79 -8.77
CA GLU A 136 -17.58 -9.23 -8.49
C GLU A 136 -17.23 -9.58 -7.03
N LYS A 137 -17.15 -8.57 -6.15
CA LYS A 137 -16.79 -8.73 -4.73
C LYS A 137 -15.43 -9.40 -4.52
N VAL A 138 -14.47 -9.07 -5.36
CA VAL A 138 -13.07 -9.48 -5.24
C VAL A 138 -12.27 -8.35 -4.61
N ILE A 139 -11.40 -8.65 -3.67
CA ILE A 139 -10.50 -7.68 -3.03
C ILE A 139 -9.24 -7.50 -3.90
N PRO A 140 -9.04 -6.32 -4.57
CA PRO A 140 -7.83 -6.08 -5.31
C PRO A 140 -6.63 -5.87 -4.37
N ILE A 141 -5.52 -6.57 -4.65
CA ILE A 141 -4.22 -6.34 -4.01
C ILE A 141 -3.30 -5.71 -5.04
N VAL A 142 -2.92 -4.48 -4.77
CA VAL A 142 -2.18 -3.61 -5.69
C VAL A 142 -0.74 -3.48 -5.24
N ASN A 143 0.19 -3.52 -6.20
CA ASN A 143 1.58 -3.17 -5.97
C ASN A 143 2.18 -2.50 -7.22
N GLU A 144 3.36 -1.89 -7.08
CA GLU A 144 4.15 -1.46 -8.23
C GLU A 144 4.69 -2.69 -8.96
N ASN A 145 4.76 -2.62 -10.31
CA ASN A 145 5.41 -3.65 -11.11
C ASN A 145 6.93 -3.41 -11.15
N ASP A 146 7.57 -3.62 -10.02
CA ASP A 146 9.02 -3.44 -9.86
C ASP A 146 9.85 -4.37 -10.78
N SER A 147 9.26 -5.46 -11.28
CA SER A 147 9.97 -6.41 -12.15
C SER A 147 10.31 -5.85 -13.54
N VAL A 148 9.59 -4.79 -13.96
CA VAL A 148 9.79 -4.10 -15.26
C VAL A 148 10.05 -2.60 -15.08
N SER A 149 10.32 -2.12 -13.86
CA SER A 149 10.66 -0.72 -13.63
C SER A 149 12.03 -0.38 -14.23
N SER A 150 12.14 0.77 -14.93
CA SER A 150 13.38 1.20 -15.60
C SER A 150 14.00 2.41 -14.94
N TYR A 151 15.33 2.60 -15.13
CA TYR A 151 16.09 3.78 -14.65
C TYR A 151 15.57 5.11 -15.21
N GLU A 152 15.06 5.12 -16.43
CA GLU A 152 14.61 6.33 -17.12
C GLU A 152 13.42 7.00 -16.42
N PHE A 153 12.55 6.22 -15.78
CA PHE A 153 11.42 6.74 -15.03
C PHE A 153 11.74 7.12 -13.58
N GLN A 154 12.89 6.72 -13.04
CA GLN A 154 13.28 7.07 -11.66
C GLN A 154 13.55 8.57 -11.48
N ASN A 155 13.91 9.28 -12.56
CA ASN A 155 14.27 10.70 -12.51
C ASN A 155 13.09 11.66 -12.79
N LEU A 156 11.99 11.21 -13.37
CA LEU A 156 10.89 12.09 -13.78
C LEU A 156 9.79 12.26 -12.73
N VAL A 157 9.47 11.23 -11.98
CA VAL A 157 8.58 11.28 -10.81
C VAL A 157 9.02 10.15 -9.87
N LYS A 158 9.51 10.46 -8.70
CA LYS A 158 9.73 9.45 -7.67
C LYS A 158 8.36 8.95 -7.17
N PHE A 159 7.80 7.91 -7.80
CA PHE A 159 6.95 6.99 -7.08
C PHE A 159 7.90 6.20 -6.16
N GLY A 160 8.49 6.85 -5.21
CA GLY A 160 9.43 6.19 -4.33
C GLY A 160 8.75 5.46 -3.19
N ASP A 161 7.40 5.56 -3.16
CA ASP A 161 6.65 5.07 -2.02
C ASP A 161 5.26 4.60 -2.46
N ASN A 162 4.84 3.46 -1.93
CA ASN A 162 3.47 2.96 -2.10
C ASN A 162 2.40 3.90 -1.51
N ASP A 163 2.78 4.94 -0.77
CA ASP A 163 1.87 6.00 -0.33
C ASP A 163 1.37 6.81 -1.52
N THR A 164 2.27 7.19 -2.44
CA THR A 164 1.88 7.86 -3.69
C THR A 164 1.04 6.93 -4.56
N LEU A 165 1.43 5.65 -4.70
CA LEU A 165 0.64 4.67 -5.46
C LEU A 165 -0.77 4.53 -4.87
N SER A 166 -0.90 4.45 -3.55
CA SER A 166 -2.20 4.31 -2.88
C SER A 166 -3.09 5.54 -3.05
N SER A 167 -2.51 6.75 -3.05
CA SER A 167 -3.23 8.00 -3.33
C SER A 167 -3.76 8.03 -4.76
N VAL A 168 -2.94 7.57 -5.70
CA VAL A 168 -3.32 7.45 -7.11
C VAL A 168 -4.44 6.42 -7.30
N VAL A 169 -4.32 5.25 -6.67
CA VAL A 169 -5.37 4.21 -6.70
C VAL A 169 -6.66 4.75 -6.09
N ALA A 170 -6.60 5.41 -4.95
CA ALA A 170 -7.77 6.01 -4.30
C ALA A 170 -8.49 7.00 -5.22
N ALA A 171 -7.73 7.88 -5.88
CA ALA A 171 -8.30 8.83 -6.86
C ALA A 171 -8.85 8.13 -8.12
N LEU A 172 -8.19 7.05 -8.59
CA LEU A 172 -8.59 6.31 -9.78
C LEU A 172 -9.95 5.60 -9.62
N ILE A 173 -10.25 5.13 -8.43
CA ILE A 173 -11.47 4.37 -8.13
C ILE A 173 -12.53 5.19 -7.36
N ASP A 174 -12.32 6.49 -7.19
CA ASP A 174 -13.20 7.38 -6.41
C ASP A 174 -13.44 6.83 -4.99
N ALA A 175 -12.34 6.54 -4.27
CA ALA A 175 -12.42 6.00 -2.92
C ALA A 175 -12.92 7.07 -1.92
N ASP A 176 -13.74 6.65 -0.97
CA ASP A 176 -14.25 7.51 0.11
C ASP A 176 -13.23 7.71 1.23
N LEU A 177 -12.27 6.78 1.36
CA LEU A 177 -11.28 6.77 2.42
C LEU A 177 -9.98 6.13 1.95
N LEU A 178 -8.86 6.76 2.28
CA LEU A 178 -7.52 6.20 2.18
C LEU A 178 -6.92 6.08 3.58
N ILE A 179 -6.49 4.87 3.96
CA ILE A 179 -5.82 4.58 5.22
C ILE A 179 -4.37 4.25 4.91
N LEU A 180 -3.45 5.05 5.44
CA LEU A 180 -2.00 4.82 5.36
C LEU A 180 -1.54 4.19 6.68
N MET A 181 -1.25 2.88 6.65
CA MET A 181 -0.67 2.20 7.81
C MET A 181 0.84 2.45 7.84
N SER A 182 1.30 2.97 8.96
CA SER A 182 2.68 3.35 9.21
C SER A 182 3.19 2.74 10.51
N ASP A 183 4.49 2.82 10.74
CA ASP A 183 5.20 2.47 11.98
C ASP A 183 5.27 3.62 12.99
N ILE A 184 4.69 4.78 12.64
CA ILE A 184 4.46 5.92 13.54
C ILE A 184 2.96 6.18 13.72
N ASP A 185 2.59 6.84 14.82
CA ASP A 185 1.19 7.00 15.24
C ASP A 185 0.34 7.93 14.36
N GLY A 186 0.94 8.61 13.39
CA GLY A 186 0.26 9.48 12.44
C GLY A 186 1.12 10.63 11.94
N LEU A 187 0.51 11.76 11.64
CA LEU A 187 1.20 12.97 11.18
C LEU A 187 1.79 13.73 12.36
N PHE A 188 3.04 14.15 12.22
CA PHE A 188 3.76 14.98 13.19
C PHE A 188 4.27 16.25 12.53
N THR A 189 4.62 17.26 13.34
CA THR A 189 5.23 18.51 12.89
C THR A 189 6.66 18.32 12.37
N ASP A 190 7.31 17.23 12.78
CA ASP A 190 8.65 16.79 12.37
C ASP A 190 8.78 15.28 12.62
N ASP A 191 9.90 14.64 12.26
CA ASP A 191 10.14 13.22 12.51
C ASP A 191 10.25 12.92 14.02
N PRO A 192 9.29 12.19 14.63
CA PRO A 192 9.30 11.90 16.06
C PRO A 192 10.44 10.98 16.51
N ASN A 193 11.09 10.26 15.57
CA ASN A 193 12.24 9.40 15.90
C ASN A 193 13.53 10.19 16.07
N SER A 194 13.63 11.34 15.40
CA SER A 194 14.83 12.19 15.42
C SER A 194 14.65 13.48 16.21
N ASN A 195 13.42 13.98 16.34
CA ASN A 195 13.08 15.21 17.07
C ASN A 195 12.10 14.93 18.21
N PRO A 196 12.56 14.97 19.50
CA PRO A 196 11.69 14.75 20.66
C PRO A 196 10.62 15.84 20.86
N ASP A 197 10.77 17.01 20.22
CA ASP A 197 9.80 18.11 20.27
C ASP A 197 8.75 18.01 19.17
N ALA A 198 8.78 16.98 18.31
CA ALA A 198 7.79 16.74 17.28
C ALA A 198 6.40 16.53 17.90
N GLN A 199 5.43 17.35 17.47
CA GLN A 199 4.07 17.31 17.98
C GLN A 199 3.18 16.52 17.05
N PHE A 200 2.35 15.65 17.62
CA PHE A 200 1.34 14.90 16.89
C PHE A 200 0.23 15.83 16.37
N ILE A 201 -0.14 15.67 15.11
CA ILE A 201 -1.22 16.40 14.45
C ILE A 201 -2.41 15.47 14.30
N ASP A 202 -3.40 15.63 15.16
CA ASP A 202 -4.57 14.77 15.22
C ASP A 202 -5.49 14.92 13.99
N ILE A 203 -5.72 16.16 13.53
CA ILE A 203 -6.63 16.48 12.44
C ILE A 203 -6.06 17.59 11.57
N VAL A 204 -6.12 17.41 10.26
CA VAL A 204 -5.83 18.44 9.25
C VAL A 204 -7.13 18.74 8.51
N GLU A 205 -7.83 19.78 8.90
CA GLU A 205 -9.10 20.17 8.24
C GLU A 205 -8.88 20.78 6.85
N ASN A 206 -7.79 21.54 6.70
CA ASN A 206 -7.45 22.20 5.45
C ASN A 206 -5.96 22.02 5.12
N MET A 207 -5.67 21.65 3.88
CA MET A 207 -4.31 21.50 3.39
C MET A 207 -3.74 22.86 2.98
N ASP A 208 -2.99 23.51 3.87
CA ASP A 208 -2.28 24.74 3.58
C ASP A 208 -0.84 24.49 3.07
N ASN A 209 -0.10 25.59 2.76
CA ASN A 209 1.28 25.49 2.29
C ASN A 209 2.26 25.00 3.38
N ASN A 210 1.93 25.16 4.66
CA ASN A 210 2.78 24.68 5.75
C ASN A 210 2.61 23.18 5.92
N MET A 211 1.38 22.67 5.88
CA MET A 211 1.09 21.24 5.89
C MET A 211 1.75 20.50 4.72
N ARG A 212 1.76 21.12 3.52
CA ARG A 212 2.44 20.55 2.35
C ARG A 212 3.95 20.43 2.50
N LYS A 213 4.56 21.25 3.34
CA LYS A 213 6.02 21.20 3.60
C LYS A 213 6.39 20.05 4.54
N LEU A 214 5.49 19.61 5.43
CA LEU A 214 5.75 18.52 6.37
C LEU A 214 5.98 17.17 5.65
N GLY A 215 5.42 16.97 4.46
CA GLY A 215 5.60 15.76 3.65
C GLY A 215 6.81 15.77 2.72
N LYS A 216 7.74 16.72 2.82
CA LYS A 216 8.82 16.91 1.83
C LYS A 216 10.16 16.29 2.18
N SER A 217 10.34 15.63 3.31
CA SER A 217 11.64 15.11 3.71
C SER A 217 11.56 13.71 4.26
N SER A 218 11.70 12.74 3.41
CA SER A 218 12.27 11.43 3.75
C SER A 218 13.13 10.95 2.60
#